data_85746b56f53297a3214efba89a2b8cb3
#
_entry.id   85746b56f53297a3214efba89a2b8cb3
#
_cell.length_a   1.000
_cell.length_b   1.000
_cell.length_c   1.000
_cell.angle_alpha   90.00
_cell.angle_beta   90.00
_cell.angle_gamma   90.00
#
_symmetry.space_group_name_H-M   'P 1'
#
loop_
_entity.id
_entity.type
_entity.pdbx_description
1 polymer ?
#
loop_
_entity_poly.entity_id
_entity_poly.type
_entity_poly.pdbx_seq_one_letter_code
_entity_poly.pdbx_strand_id
1 'polypeptide(L)'
;NSSEKSQTIPVIGLVAAGSPTLADENIEKHIPYQESLFLSEFDYFLRVKGLSMKDAGIMEDDLVAIKKTSEVRNGDIVVARIDDEVTLKYFQSSGDQIKLIPANNDFEEIYINKETEGFFIEGKSVGLVREN
;
A
#
# COMPACT_ATOMS: atom_id res chain seq x y z
N ASN A 1 29.11 -9.53 -10.36
CA ASN A 1 29.15 -10.66 -9.69
C ASN A 1 28.01 -10.76 -8.70
N SER A 2 28.24 -11.55 -7.82
CA SER A 2 27.16 -11.86 -6.94
C SER A 2 26.62 -10.67 -6.21
N SER A 3 27.33 -9.59 -6.21
CA SER A 3 26.80 -8.43 -5.57
C SER A 3 25.62 -7.89 -6.29
N GLU A 4 25.41 -8.30 -7.54
CA GLU A 4 24.20 -7.87 -8.19
C GLU A 4 23.18 -8.88 -7.94
N LYS A 5 22.55 -8.79 -6.83
CA LYS A 5 21.45 -9.65 -6.59
C LYS A 5 20.29 -9.11 -7.33
N SER A 6 19.93 -9.79 -8.38
CA SER A 6 18.61 -9.52 -8.94
C SER A 6 17.64 -10.15 -7.95
N GLN A 7 17.01 -9.32 -7.21
CA GLN A 7 15.90 -9.75 -6.39
C GLN A 7 14.65 -9.76 -7.22
N THR A 8 13.70 -10.58 -6.82
CA THR A 8 12.37 -10.49 -7.39
C THR A 8 11.45 -9.91 -6.33
N ILE A 9 10.52 -9.07 -6.80
CA ILE A 9 9.57 -8.39 -5.93
C ILE A 9 8.18 -8.91 -6.26
N PRO A 10 7.41 -9.35 -5.28
CA PRO A 10 6.05 -9.80 -5.56
C PRO A 10 5.13 -8.64 -5.88
N VAL A 11 4.19 -8.87 -6.80
CA VAL A 11 3.13 -7.94 -7.12
C VAL A 11 1.84 -8.51 -6.54
N ILE A 12 1.24 -7.74 -5.65
CA ILE A 12 -0.01 -8.13 -5.00
C ILE A 12 -1.16 -7.53 -5.79
N GLY A 13 -2.04 -8.38 -6.29
CA GLY A 13 -3.20 -7.92 -7.05
C GLY A 13 -4.38 -7.68 -6.16
N LEU A 14 -5.10 -8.75 -5.83
CA LEU A 14 -6.30 -8.66 -5.02
C LEU A 14 -6.05 -9.45 -3.73
N VAL A 15 -6.30 -8.82 -2.60
CA VAL A 15 -6.09 -9.49 -1.32
C VAL A 15 -7.38 -10.20 -0.93
N ALA A 16 -7.29 -11.52 -0.80
CA ALA A 16 -8.46 -12.31 -0.42
C ALA A 16 -8.81 -12.03 1.03
N ALA A 17 -10.11 -12.05 1.33
CA ALA A 17 -10.60 -11.80 2.67
C ALA A 17 -9.98 -12.81 3.64
N GLY A 18 -9.49 -12.30 4.77
CA GLY A 18 -8.94 -13.14 5.81
C GLY A 18 -7.54 -13.65 5.56
N SER A 19 -6.92 -13.36 4.41
CA SER A 19 -5.56 -13.84 4.16
C SER A 19 -4.55 -12.73 4.37
N PRO A 20 -3.30 -13.07 4.75
CA PRO A 20 -2.24 -12.07 4.82
C PRO A 20 -1.98 -11.48 3.45
N THR A 21 -1.61 -10.21 3.40
CA THR A 21 -1.38 -9.52 2.13
C THR A 21 -0.36 -10.25 1.25
N LEU A 22 0.71 -10.76 1.85
CA LEU A 22 1.77 -11.44 1.11
C LEU A 22 1.56 -12.95 0.98
N ALA A 23 0.33 -13.45 1.25
CA ALA A 23 0.03 -14.86 1.01
C ALA A 23 0.17 -15.17 -0.47
N ASP A 24 0.61 -16.40 -0.77
CA ASP A 24 0.85 -16.79 -2.15
C ASP A 24 -0.36 -16.58 -3.04
N GLU A 25 -1.57 -16.78 -2.49
CA GLU A 25 -2.79 -16.65 -3.28
C GLU A 25 -3.05 -15.23 -3.75
N ASN A 26 -2.43 -14.24 -3.11
CA ASN A 26 -2.59 -12.83 -3.49
C ASN A 26 -1.51 -12.33 -4.43
N ILE A 27 -0.49 -13.14 -4.67
CA ILE A 27 0.63 -12.72 -5.51
C ILE A 27 0.32 -13.02 -6.96
N GLU A 28 0.24 -11.97 -7.80
CA GLU A 28 -0.01 -12.13 -9.24
C GLU A 28 1.21 -12.66 -9.95
N LYS A 29 2.37 -12.12 -9.60
CA LYS A 29 3.62 -12.45 -10.27
C LYS A 29 4.76 -11.87 -9.46
N HIS A 30 5.97 -12.26 -9.82
CA HIS A 30 7.18 -11.67 -9.28
C HIS A 30 7.89 -10.97 -10.44
N ILE A 31 8.41 -9.78 -10.18
CA ILE A 31 9.16 -9.08 -11.21
C ILE A 31 10.59 -8.82 -10.74
N PRO A 32 11.54 -8.83 -11.68
CA PRO A 32 12.93 -8.50 -11.31
C PRO A 32 13.03 -7.07 -10.85
N TYR A 33 13.90 -6.81 -9.90
CA TYR A 33 14.07 -5.48 -9.36
C TYR A 33 15.55 -5.21 -9.12
N GLN A 34 15.99 -4.01 -9.52
CA GLN A 34 17.33 -3.55 -9.21
C GLN A 34 17.22 -2.44 -8.19
N GLU A 35 18.13 -2.48 -7.21
CA GLU A 35 18.05 -1.58 -6.08
C GLU A 35 18.10 -0.12 -6.46
N SER A 36 18.74 0.19 -7.58
CA SER A 36 18.89 1.58 -7.97
C SER A 36 17.61 2.22 -8.49
N LEU A 37 16.53 1.44 -8.64
CA LEU A 37 15.31 1.95 -9.21
C LEU A 37 14.62 2.97 -8.31
N PHE A 38 14.66 2.73 -7.01
CA PHE A 38 14.07 3.65 -6.01
C PHE A 38 15.11 3.99 -4.98
N LEU A 39 14.96 5.16 -4.37
CA LEU A 39 15.85 5.59 -3.30
C LEU A 39 15.56 4.86 -1.99
N SER A 40 14.34 4.41 -1.78
CA SER A 40 13.92 3.73 -0.55
C SER A 40 13.76 2.26 -0.79
N GLU A 41 14.06 1.46 0.24
CA GLU A 41 13.78 0.03 0.18
C GLU A 41 12.29 -0.19 0.31
N PHE A 42 11.81 -1.25 -0.34
CA PHE A 42 10.41 -1.62 -0.23
C PHE A 42 10.27 -3.13 -0.36
N ASP A 43 9.09 -3.65 -0.06
CA ASP A 43 8.91 -5.09 0.09
C ASP A 43 8.04 -5.71 -1.00
N TYR A 44 7.10 -4.95 -1.55
CA TYR A 44 6.23 -5.47 -2.61
C TYR A 44 5.58 -4.32 -3.36
N PHE A 45 5.02 -4.67 -4.52
CA PHE A 45 4.15 -3.74 -5.26
C PHE A 45 2.71 -4.13 -5.00
N LEU A 46 1.87 -3.12 -4.81
CA LEU A 46 0.44 -3.31 -4.69
C LEU A 46 -0.22 -2.72 -5.93
N ARG A 47 -1.01 -3.54 -6.64
CA ARG A 47 -1.74 -3.04 -7.80
C ARG A 47 -2.98 -2.29 -7.31
N VAL A 48 -3.14 -1.08 -7.80
CA VAL A 48 -4.22 -0.20 -7.35
C VAL A 48 -5.53 -0.62 -8.00
N LYS A 49 -6.58 -0.68 -7.19
CA LYS A 49 -7.92 -0.93 -7.66
C LYS A 49 -8.75 0.30 -7.38
N GLY A 50 -9.51 0.73 -8.37
CA GLY A 50 -10.39 1.87 -8.23
C GLY A 50 -9.66 3.18 -8.32
N LEU A 51 -10.38 4.26 -8.03
CA LEU A 51 -9.89 5.60 -8.26
C LEU A 51 -9.87 6.46 -7.00
N SER A 52 -9.84 5.83 -5.82
CA SER A 52 -9.93 6.60 -4.57
C SER A 52 -8.72 7.50 -4.33
N MET A 53 -7.62 7.30 -5.07
CA MET A 53 -6.42 8.11 -4.90
C MET A 53 -6.03 8.83 -6.18
N LYS A 54 -6.98 9.06 -7.09
CA LYS A 54 -6.64 9.63 -8.40
C LYS A 54 -6.08 11.04 -8.30
N ASP A 55 -6.52 11.84 -7.33
CA ASP A 55 -6.03 13.22 -7.22
C ASP A 55 -4.64 13.28 -6.63
N ALA A 56 -4.12 12.17 -6.13
CA ALA A 56 -2.73 12.06 -5.73
C ALA A 56 -1.87 11.52 -6.87
N GLY A 57 -2.46 11.35 -8.06
CA GLY A 57 -1.72 10.84 -9.20
C GLY A 57 -1.64 9.32 -9.25
N ILE A 58 -2.40 8.63 -8.41
CA ILE A 58 -2.38 7.18 -8.34
C ILE A 58 -3.64 6.67 -9.03
N MET A 59 -3.44 5.99 -10.16
CA MET A 59 -4.54 5.56 -11.01
C MET A 59 -4.73 4.05 -10.91
N GLU A 60 -5.89 3.58 -11.37
CA GLU A 60 -6.14 2.14 -11.38
C GLU A 60 -5.08 1.43 -12.18
N ASP A 61 -4.66 0.26 -11.69
CA ASP A 61 -3.63 -0.59 -12.27
C ASP A 61 -2.20 -0.09 -12.09
N ASP A 62 -2.00 1.05 -11.47
CA ASP A 62 -0.65 1.46 -11.07
C ASP A 62 -0.09 0.48 -10.06
N LEU A 63 1.23 0.35 -10.04
CA LEU A 63 1.92 -0.47 -9.05
C LEU A 63 2.58 0.45 -8.04
N VAL A 64 2.13 0.37 -6.80
CA VAL A 64 2.65 1.21 -5.73
C VAL A 64 3.65 0.40 -4.92
N ALA A 65 4.86 0.93 -4.77
CA ALA A 65 5.90 0.27 -4.00
C ALA A 65 5.61 0.48 -2.51
N ILE A 66 5.49 -0.61 -1.78
CA ILE A 66 5.08 -0.58 -0.38
C ILE A 66 6.20 -1.09 0.50
N LYS A 67 6.54 -0.31 1.50
CA LYS A 67 7.43 -0.75 2.56
C LYS A 67 6.59 -1.22 3.73
N LYS A 68 6.81 -2.45 4.17
CA LYS A 68 6.08 -3.01 5.31
C LYS A 68 6.53 -2.31 6.58
N THR A 69 5.62 -1.61 7.22
CA THR A 69 5.90 -0.93 8.47
C THR A 69 4.58 -0.53 9.10
N SER A 70 4.55 -0.45 10.42
CA SER A 70 3.41 0.13 11.11
C SER A 70 3.72 1.55 11.58
N GLU A 71 4.95 2.03 11.34
CA GLU A 71 5.36 3.36 11.76
C GLU A 71 5.18 4.32 10.61
N VAL A 72 4.16 5.15 10.72
CA VAL A 72 3.81 6.08 9.66
C VAL A 72 3.53 7.45 10.26
N ARG A 73 3.55 8.47 9.41
CA ARG A 73 3.37 9.86 9.82
C ARG A 73 2.17 10.44 9.12
N ASN A 74 1.64 11.53 9.68
CA ASN A 74 0.56 12.25 9.03
C ASN A 74 1.01 12.68 7.64
N GLY A 75 0.16 12.42 6.66
CA GLY A 75 0.46 12.74 5.27
C GLY A 75 1.02 11.58 4.46
N ASP A 76 1.45 10.50 5.12
CA ASP A 76 1.91 9.33 4.38
C ASP A 76 0.74 8.66 3.69
N ILE A 77 1.01 8.03 2.55
CA ILE A 77 0.03 7.16 1.89
C ILE A 77 0.29 5.77 2.40
N VAL A 78 -0.70 5.16 3.02
CA VAL A 78 -0.52 3.90 3.74
C VAL A 78 -1.42 2.82 3.20
N VAL A 79 -1.00 1.58 3.43
CA VAL A 79 -1.84 0.41 3.23
C VAL A 79 -2.44 0.08 4.58
N ALA A 80 -3.75 0.18 4.67
CA ALA A 80 -4.48 -0.08 5.91
C ALA A 80 -5.40 -1.28 5.71
N ARG A 81 -5.43 -2.14 6.71
CA ARG A 81 -6.37 -3.25 6.73
C ARG A 81 -7.45 -2.92 7.75
N ILE A 82 -8.70 -2.97 7.29
CA ILE A 82 -9.86 -2.76 8.14
C ILE A 82 -10.70 -4.02 8.01
N ASP A 83 -10.81 -4.76 9.09
CA ASP A 83 -11.40 -6.08 9.06
C ASP A 83 -10.65 -6.91 8.01
N ASP A 84 -11.31 -7.35 6.96
CA ASP A 84 -10.66 -8.17 5.93
C ASP A 84 -10.35 -7.40 4.66
N GLU A 85 -10.50 -6.08 4.67
CA GLU A 85 -10.29 -5.27 3.48
C GLU A 85 -9.01 -4.47 3.57
N VAL A 86 -8.30 -4.39 2.45
CA VAL A 86 -7.07 -3.61 2.35
C VAL A 86 -7.35 -2.39 1.48
N THR A 87 -6.92 -1.22 1.94
CA THR A 87 -7.13 0.01 1.21
C THR A 87 -5.87 0.87 1.25
N LEU A 88 -5.74 1.74 0.24
CA LEU A 88 -4.63 2.70 0.15
C LEU A 88 -5.21 4.09 0.33
N LYS A 89 -4.75 4.83 1.32
CA LYS A 89 -5.28 6.15 1.66
C LYS A 89 -4.19 6.99 2.31
N TYR A 90 -4.41 8.30 2.36
CA TYR A 90 -3.59 9.15 3.23
C TYR A 90 -3.91 8.85 4.68
N PHE A 91 -2.87 8.92 5.50
CA PHE A 91 -2.98 8.68 6.92
C PHE A 91 -2.93 10.00 7.69
N GLN A 92 -3.81 10.14 8.68
CA GLN A 92 -3.74 11.25 9.60
C GLN A 92 -4.23 10.79 10.96
N SER A 93 -3.51 11.15 12.02
CA SER A 93 -3.95 10.79 13.37
C SER A 93 -3.93 12.02 14.25
N SER A 94 -4.88 12.06 15.19
CA SER A 94 -5.01 13.14 16.15
C SER A 94 -5.54 12.51 17.43
N GLY A 95 -4.71 12.46 18.47
CA GLY A 95 -5.09 11.77 19.70
C GLY A 95 -5.33 10.30 19.43
N ASP A 96 -6.49 9.81 19.81
CA ASP A 96 -6.83 8.40 19.59
C ASP A 96 -7.55 8.15 18.29
N GLN A 97 -7.77 9.18 17.48
CA GLN A 97 -8.54 9.03 16.27
C GLN A 97 -7.63 9.02 15.06
N ILE A 98 -7.93 8.12 14.12
CA ILE A 98 -7.22 8.04 12.84
C ILE A 98 -8.22 8.34 11.74
N LYS A 99 -7.77 9.12 10.77
CA LYS A 99 -8.52 9.33 9.54
C LYS A 99 -7.75 8.71 8.39
N LEU A 100 -8.45 8.00 7.54
CA LEU A 100 -7.92 7.52 6.28
C LEU A 100 -8.60 8.36 5.20
N ILE A 101 -7.82 9.14 4.49
CA ILE A 101 -8.33 10.20 3.63
C ILE A 101 -8.09 9.83 2.17
N PRO A 102 -9.15 9.69 1.37
CA PRO A 102 -8.97 9.44 -0.07
C PRO A 102 -8.51 10.72 -0.77
N ALA A 103 -7.92 10.55 -1.94
CA ALA A 103 -7.56 11.66 -2.80
C ALA A 103 -8.54 11.70 -3.97
N ASN A 104 -9.82 11.81 -3.64
CA ASN A 104 -10.89 11.86 -4.62
C ASN A 104 -12.17 12.28 -3.88
N ASN A 105 -12.77 13.38 -4.31
CA ASN A 105 -13.96 13.91 -3.63
C ASN A 105 -15.17 13.01 -3.70
N ASP A 106 -15.14 12.01 -4.59
CA ASP A 106 -16.25 11.06 -4.70
C ASP A 106 -16.20 9.98 -3.64
N PHE A 107 -15.14 9.96 -2.83
CA PHE A 107 -14.97 8.95 -1.77
C PHE A 107 -14.95 9.64 -0.42
N GLU A 108 -15.45 8.95 0.58
CA GLU A 108 -15.54 9.51 1.93
C GLU A 108 -14.36 9.14 2.78
N GLU A 109 -14.02 10.03 3.71
CA GLU A 109 -12.99 9.76 4.69
C GLU A 109 -13.46 8.65 5.64
N ILE A 110 -12.52 7.86 6.11
CA ILE A 110 -12.80 6.77 7.04
C ILE A 110 -12.25 7.17 8.39
N TYR A 111 -13.09 7.12 9.43
CA TYR A 111 -12.69 7.47 10.79
C TYR A 111 -12.56 6.21 11.62
N ILE A 112 -11.43 6.06 12.30
CA ILE A 112 -11.13 4.85 13.07
C ILE A 112 -10.53 5.26 14.40
N ASN A 113 -10.92 4.56 15.46
CA ASN A 113 -10.29 4.71 16.76
C ASN A 113 -9.04 3.81 16.76
N LYS A 114 -7.95 4.28 17.36
CA LYS A 114 -6.70 3.52 17.38
C LYS A 114 -6.85 2.16 18.02
N GLU A 115 -7.83 1.98 18.88
CA GLU A 115 -8.02 0.71 19.58
C GLU A 115 -9.04 -0.17 18.92
N THR A 116 -9.54 0.21 17.74
CA THR A 116 -10.52 -0.59 17.02
C THR A 116 -9.90 -1.92 16.61
N GLU A 117 -10.59 -3.01 16.98
CA GLU A 117 -10.15 -4.34 16.57
C GLU A 117 -10.27 -4.46 15.07
N GLY A 118 -9.34 -5.21 14.48
CA GLY A 118 -9.39 -5.45 13.04
C GLY A 118 -8.77 -4.35 12.21
N PHE A 119 -8.18 -3.35 12.84
CA PHE A 119 -7.51 -2.27 12.12
C PHE A 119 -6.00 -2.38 12.26
N PHE A 120 -5.30 -2.39 11.13
CA PHE A 120 -3.84 -2.47 11.14
C PHE A 120 -3.28 -1.60 10.03
N ILE A 121 -2.16 -0.92 10.30
CA ILE A 121 -1.36 -0.28 9.26
C ILE A 121 -0.35 -1.31 8.81
N GLU A 122 -0.38 -1.69 7.53
CA GLU A 122 0.49 -2.74 7.02
C GLU A 122 1.71 -2.22 6.31
N GLY A 123 1.66 -0.98 5.82
CA GLY A 123 2.81 -0.43 5.13
C GLY A 123 2.55 0.97 4.64
N LYS A 124 3.57 1.52 3.98
CA LYS A 124 3.44 2.86 3.40
C LYS A 124 4.03 2.87 2.00
N SER A 125 3.52 3.78 1.19
CA SER A 125 3.98 3.95 -0.18
C SER A 125 5.33 4.67 -0.18
N VAL A 126 6.27 4.15 -0.96
CA VAL A 126 7.55 4.82 -1.17
C VAL A 126 7.82 5.10 -2.65
N GLY A 127 6.92 4.71 -3.53
CA GLY A 127 7.09 4.96 -4.95
C GLY A 127 5.96 4.38 -5.76
N LEU A 128 6.01 4.61 -7.07
CA LEU A 128 4.93 4.23 -7.97
C LEU A 128 5.52 3.90 -9.32
N VAL A 129 5.02 2.86 -9.97
CA VAL A 129 5.41 2.51 -11.33
C VAL A 129 4.14 2.41 -12.18
N ARG A 130 4.21 2.99 -13.35
CA ARG A 130 3.11 2.94 -14.31
C ARG A 130 3.65 2.60 -15.67
N GLU A 131 2.99 1.67 -16.33
CA GLU A 131 3.30 1.34 -17.70
C GLU A 131 2.33 2.07 -18.62
N ASN A 132 2.86 2.48 -19.75
CA ASN A 132 2.01 3.05 -20.78
C ASN A 132 1.46 1.96 -21.68
#